data_aaffc06fec9976e20a901821db900cbf
#
_entry.id   aaffc06fec9976e20a901821db900cbf
#
_cell.length_a   1.000
_cell.length_b   1.000
_cell.length_c   1.000
_cell.angle_alpha   90.00
_cell.angle_beta   90.00
_cell.angle_gamma   90.00
#
_symmetry.space_group_name_H-M   'P 1'
#
loop_
_entity.id
_entity.type
_entity.pdbx_description
1 polymer ?
#
loop_
_entity_poly.entity_id
_entity_poly.type
_entity_poly.pdbx_seq_one_letter_code
_entity_poly.pdbx_strand_id
1 'polypeptide(L)'
;GSIKNPTLDMRIAFSKYFKVSIDTLVKLDLARLSDFQLSELEKGNDVYVTGARLRVLATTVDSNNRENIEVVPLKAKAGYKSGFADPEFIKKLPTFQLPILFAERKYRMFQISGDSMLPIPDKSYVIGEYVENWNDIKDGNGYVILTQDEGIVFKIAYNQIKKNRSLLLKSLNPAYEPYEIPVTEVREVWKFCNYLSNELPDEGLAKNELLEKFSLLEKQMKSLRTSLE
;
A
#
# COMPACT_ATOMS: atom_id res chain seq x y z
N GLY A 1 -18.37 -38.47 19.83
CA GLY A 1 -17.79 -37.74 20.95
C GLY A 1 -16.94 -36.58 20.48
N SER A 2 -17.27 -35.35 20.85
CA SER A 2 -16.46 -34.18 20.54
C SER A 2 -15.20 -34.19 21.40
N ILE A 3 -14.02 -34.25 20.78
CA ILE A 3 -12.74 -34.08 21.48
C ILE A 3 -12.59 -32.59 21.78
N LYS A 4 -12.75 -32.20 23.03
CA LYS A 4 -12.69 -30.80 23.45
C LYS A 4 -11.29 -30.19 23.35
N ASN A 5 -10.21 -31.01 23.43
CA ASN A 5 -8.82 -30.56 23.32
C ASN A 5 -8.00 -31.61 22.55
N PRO A 6 -7.71 -31.38 21.26
CA PRO A 6 -6.85 -32.27 20.49
C PRO A 6 -5.41 -32.24 21.01
N THR A 7 -4.74 -33.40 21.03
CA THR A 7 -3.33 -33.51 21.41
C THR A 7 -2.43 -32.77 20.42
N LEU A 8 -1.18 -32.53 20.82
CA LEU A 8 -0.20 -31.86 19.95
C LEU A 8 0.01 -32.64 18.64
N ASP A 9 0.09 -33.98 18.73
CA ASP A 9 0.25 -34.87 17.56
C ASP A 9 -0.92 -34.77 16.59
N MET A 10 -2.14 -34.71 17.11
CA MET A 10 -3.33 -34.49 16.27
C MET A 10 -3.30 -33.11 15.59
N ARG A 11 -2.85 -32.06 16.30
CA ARG A 11 -2.71 -30.73 15.71
C ARG A 11 -1.66 -30.71 14.60
N ILE A 12 -0.53 -31.39 14.81
CA ILE A 12 0.52 -31.57 13.80
C ILE A 12 -0.02 -32.32 12.57
N ALA A 13 -0.77 -33.39 12.79
CA ALA A 13 -1.38 -34.14 11.70
C ALA A 13 -2.39 -33.32 10.89
N PHE A 14 -3.24 -32.55 11.56
CA PHE A 14 -4.18 -31.64 10.90
C PHE A 14 -3.46 -30.51 10.16
N SER A 15 -2.43 -29.90 10.78
CA SER A 15 -1.61 -28.87 10.14
C SER A 15 -1.02 -29.37 8.81
N LYS A 16 -0.46 -30.57 8.79
CA LYS A 16 0.10 -31.20 7.58
C LYS A 16 -0.98 -31.53 6.55
N TYR A 17 -2.12 -32.07 6.98
CA TYR A 17 -3.21 -32.46 6.09
C TYR A 17 -3.87 -31.26 5.42
N PHE A 18 -4.22 -30.23 6.20
CA PHE A 18 -4.88 -29.03 5.70
C PHE A 18 -3.90 -27.96 5.20
N LYS A 19 -2.58 -28.21 5.29
CA LYS A 19 -1.52 -27.22 4.94
C LYS A 19 -1.66 -25.86 5.64
N VAL A 20 -2.15 -25.89 6.87
CA VAL A 20 -2.41 -24.71 7.70
C VAL A 20 -1.49 -24.75 8.92
N SER A 21 -0.98 -23.59 9.38
CA SER A 21 -0.11 -23.56 10.56
C SER A 21 -0.83 -24.05 11.83
N ILE A 22 -0.10 -24.67 12.77
CA ILE A 22 -0.67 -25.09 14.06
C ILE A 22 -1.23 -23.87 14.80
N ASP A 23 -0.58 -22.72 14.67
CA ASP A 23 -0.99 -21.46 15.30
C ASP A 23 -2.37 -20.99 14.77
N THR A 24 -2.58 -21.09 13.47
CA THR A 24 -3.86 -20.85 12.81
C THR A 24 -4.95 -21.79 13.31
N LEU A 25 -4.66 -23.10 13.41
CA LEU A 25 -5.61 -24.11 13.89
C LEU A 25 -6.00 -23.91 15.37
N VAL A 26 -5.12 -23.31 16.17
CA VAL A 26 -5.36 -23.10 17.60
C VAL A 26 -6.07 -21.78 17.90
N LYS A 27 -5.75 -20.74 17.14
CA LYS A 27 -6.18 -19.36 17.42
C LYS A 27 -7.36 -18.88 16.56
N LEU A 28 -7.66 -19.57 15.46
CA LEU A 28 -8.72 -19.20 14.53
C LEU A 28 -9.95 -20.07 14.70
N ASP A 29 -11.11 -19.43 14.79
CA ASP A 29 -12.39 -20.10 14.62
C ASP A 29 -12.68 -20.20 13.10
N LEU A 30 -12.30 -21.35 12.51
CA LEU A 30 -12.44 -21.61 11.08
C LEU A 30 -13.88 -21.53 10.60
N ALA A 31 -14.85 -21.73 11.50
CA ALA A 31 -16.28 -21.64 11.16
C ALA A 31 -16.75 -20.20 10.91
N ARG A 32 -15.94 -19.20 11.31
CA ARG A 32 -16.25 -17.78 11.10
C ARG A 32 -15.52 -17.17 9.92
N LEU A 33 -14.76 -17.96 9.19
CA LEU A 33 -14.05 -17.49 8.00
C LEU A 33 -15.01 -17.45 6.82
N SER A 34 -14.86 -16.43 5.97
CA SER A 34 -15.52 -16.38 4.67
C SER A 34 -14.90 -17.42 3.70
N ASP A 35 -15.64 -17.84 2.68
CA ASP A 35 -15.15 -18.75 1.64
C ASP A 35 -13.86 -18.25 0.98
N PHE A 36 -13.72 -16.94 0.83
CA PHE A 36 -12.50 -16.31 0.35
C PHE A 36 -11.33 -16.53 1.31
N GLN A 37 -11.54 -16.35 2.61
CA GLN A 37 -10.50 -16.55 3.63
C GLN A 37 -10.09 -18.02 3.72
N LEU A 38 -11.04 -18.95 3.59
CA LEU A 38 -10.78 -20.38 3.51
C LEU A 38 -9.95 -20.72 2.26
N SER A 39 -10.29 -20.16 1.11
CA SER A 39 -9.52 -20.34 -0.13
C SER A 39 -8.09 -19.81 -0.03
N GLU A 40 -7.86 -18.71 0.66
CA GLU A 40 -6.50 -18.18 0.90
C GLU A 40 -5.71 -19.09 1.85
N LEU A 41 -6.33 -19.62 2.89
CA LEU A 41 -5.71 -20.63 3.76
C LEU A 41 -5.32 -21.91 2.99
N GLU A 42 -6.17 -22.39 2.10
CA GLU A 42 -5.90 -23.56 1.25
C GLU A 42 -4.72 -23.32 0.31
N LYS A 43 -4.50 -22.08 -0.13
CA LYS A 43 -3.34 -21.66 -0.93
C LYS A 43 -2.07 -21.50 -0.10
N GLY A 44 -2.14 -21.69 1.23
CA GLY A 44 -1.03 -21.49 2.15
C GLY A 44 -0.82 -20.03 2.58
N ASN A 45 -1.76 -19.15 2.25
CA ASN A 45 -1.76 -17.76 2.70
C ASN A 45 -2.42 -17.70 4.09
N ASP A 46 -1.64 -17.37 5.13
CA ASP A 46 -2.15 -17.37 6.51
C ASP A 46 -3.19 -16.25 6.71
N VAL A 47 -4.40 -16.64 7.08
CA VAL A 47 -5.52 -15.74 7.32
C VAL A 47 -5.76 -15.63 8.82
N TYR A 48 -5.41 -14.51 9.39
CA TYR A 48 -5.83 -14.05 10.73
C TYR A 48 -5.44 -14.87 11.96
N VAL A 49 -4.46 -14.42 12.65
CA VAL A 49 -4.36 -14.57 14.11
C VAL A 49 -4.84 -13.27 14.76
N THR A 50 -5.67 -13.35 15.81
CA THR A 50 -6.27 -12.25 16.55
C THR A 50 -5.29 -11.08 16.76
N GLY A 51 -5.45 -10.00 16.00
CA GLY A 51 -4.70 -8.75 16.17
C GLY A 51 -3.38 -8.62 15.41
N ALA A 52 -2.78 -9.68 14.89
CA ALA A 52 -1.60 -9.61 14.04
C ALA A 52 -1.85 -10.40 12.75
N ARG A 53 -1.93 -9.72 11.63
CA ARG A 53 -1.97 -10.37 10.31
C ARG A 53 -0.56 -10.90 10.01
N LEU A 54 -0.33 -12.21 10.04
CA LEU A 54 0.85 -12.77 9.40
C LEU A 54 0.65 -12.62 7.88
N ARG A 55 1.40 -11.71 7.28
CA ARG A 55 1.44 -11.53 5.83
C ARG A 55 2.77 -12.08 5.35
N VAL A 56 2.70 -12.99 4.40
CA VAL A 56 3.90 -13.46 3.71
C VAL A 56 4.30 -12.38 2.72
N LEU A 57 5.36 -11.63 3.06
CA LEU A 57 6.00 -10.73 2.14
C LEU A 57 7.09 -11.50 1.38
N ALA A 58 6.86 -11.74 0.10
CA ALA A 58 7.91 -12.29 -0.76
C ALA A 58 8.96 -11.20 -1.05
N THR A 59 10.23 -11.47 -0.76
CA THR A 59 11.37 -10.60 -1.03
C THR A 59 12.48 -11.38 -1.70
N THR A 60 13.42 -10.68 -2.31
CA THR A 60 14.62 -11.25 -2.92
C THR A 60 15.88 -10.73 -2.24
N VAL A 61 16.95 -11.49 -2.28
CA VAL A 61 18.27 -11.11 -1.75
C VAL A 61 19.32 -11.14 -2.85
N ASP A 62 20.36 -10.31 -2.71
CA ASP A 62 21.53 -10.33 -3.57
C ASP A 62 22.51 -11.47 -3.18
N SER A 63 23.62 -11.58 -3.92
CA SER A 63 24.67 -12.58 -3.64
C SER A 63 25.34 -12.42 -2.27
N ASN A 64 25.19 -11.27 -1.61
CA ASN A 64 25.73 -10.96 -0.30
C ASN A 64 24.67 -11.09 0.82
N ASN A 65 23.54 -11.72 0.51
CA ASN A 65 22.38 -11.88 1.41
C ASN A 65 21.78 -10.55 1.90
N ARG A 66 21.90 -9.47 1.09
CA ARG A 66 21.25 -8.19 1.34
C ARG A 66 19.94 -8.15 0.57
N GLU A 67 18.91 -7.60 1.17
CA GLU A 67 17.61 -7.47 0.53
C GLU A 67 17.68 -6.53 -0.67
N ASN A 68 17.05 -6.96 -1.76
CA ASN A 68 16.80 -6.14 -2.92
C ASN A 68 15.54 -5.28 -2.74
N ILE A 69 15.46 -4.22 -3.53
CA ILE A 69 14.23 -3.47 -3.73
C ILE A 69 13.66 -3.91 -5.08
N GLU A 70 12.60 -4.70 -5.04
CA GLU A 70 11.91 -5.11 -6.27
C GLU A 70 11.17 -3.92 -6.88
N VAL A 71 11.30 -3.77 -8.20
CA VAL A 71 10.65 -2.70 -8.95
C VAL A 71 9.39 -3.23 -9.62
N VAL A 72 8.25 -2.64 -9.31
CA VAL A 72 6.96 -2.94 -9.94
C VAL A 72 6.66 -1.89 -11.02
N PRO A 73 7.03 -2.12 -12.28
CA PRO A 73 6.73 -1.20 -13.38
C PRO A 73 5.24 -1.22 -13.72
N LEU A 74 4.75 -0.21 -14.43
CA LEU A 74 3.34 -0.09 -14.82
C LEU A 74 2.81 -1.36 -15.51
N LYS A 75 3.59 -1.94 -16.41
CA LYS A 75 3.24 -3.17 -17.13
C LYS A 75 3.08 -4.40 -16.23
N ALA A 76 3.69 -4.40 -15.04
CA ALA A 76 3.63 -5.50 -14.09
C ALA A 76 2.52 -5.35 -13.05
N LYS A 77 1.82 -4.21 -12.99
CA LYS A 77 0.81 -3.94 -11.94
C LYS A 77 -0.31 -4.97 -11.88
N ALA A 78 -0.84 -5.40 -13.04
CA ALA A 78 -1.90 -6.40 -13.07
C ALA A 78 -1.41 -7.77 -12.56
N GLY A 79 -0.20 -8.19 -12.97
CA GLY A 79 0.44 -9.40 -12.45
C GLY A 79 0.78 -9.30 -10.97
N TYR A 80 1.22 -8.14 -10.50
CA TYR A 80 1.53 -7.89 -9.11
C TYR A 80 0.28 -7.99 -8.22
N LYS A 81 -0.87 -7.50 -8.67
CA LYS A 81 -2.15 -7.63 -7.94
C LYS A 81 -2.50 -9.08 -7.60
N SER A 82 -2.18 -10.04 -8.48
CA SER A 82 -2.44 -11.46 -8.27
C SER A 82 -1.25 -12.24 -7.70
N GLY A 83 -0.01 -11.78 -7.95
CA GLY A 83 1.23 -12.47 -7.61
C GLY A 83 2.08 -11.80 -6.51
N PHE A 84 1.53 -10.83 -5.77
CA PHE A 84 2.30 -10.06 -4.77
C PHE A 84 2.90 -10.95 -3.65
N ALA A 85 2.26 -12.07 -3.34
CA ALA A 85 2.72 -13.05 -2.36
C ALA A 85 3.41 -14.28 -3.00
N ASP A 86 3.53 -14.33 -4.33
CA ASP A 86 4.19 -15.43 -5.04
C ASP A 86 5.69 -15.15 -5.20
N PRO A 87 6.57 -15.90 -4.52
CA PRO A 87 8.03 -15.73 -4.64
C PRO A 87 8.54 -15.87 -6.08
N GLU A 88 7.95 -16.74 -6.89
CA GLU A 88 8.38 -16.95 -8.28
C GLU A 88 8.00 -15.77 -9.19
N PHE A 89 6.90 -15.08 -8.89
CA PHE A 89 6.56 -13.83 -9.56
C PHE A 89 7.50 -12.70 -9.14
N ILE A 90 7.72 -12.56 -7.82
CA ILE A 90 8.57 -11.49 -7.27
C ILE A 90 10.02 -11.60 -7.75
N LYS A 91 10.57 -12.81 -7.85
CA LYS A 91 11.93 -13.06 -8.40
C LYS A 91 12.12 -12.56 -9.84
N LYS A 92 11.05 -12.45 -10.62
CA LYS A 92 11.10 -11.99 -12.02
C LYS A 92 11.06 -10.46 -12.15
N LEU A 93 10.76 -9.77 -11.07
CA LEU A 93 10.76 -8.29 -11.08
C LEU A 93 12.20 -7.77 -11.17
N PRO A 94 12.42 -6.66 -11.89
CA PRO A 94 13.70 -5.96 -11.82
C PRO A 94 14.02 -5.57 -10.38
N THR A 95 15.29 -5.59 -10.02
CA THR A 95 15.76 -5.21 -8.69
C THR A 95 16.56 -3.92 -8.74
N PHE A 96 16.49 -3.18 -7.66
CA PHE A 96 17.19 -1.91 -7.46
C PHE A 96 17.81 -1.88 -6.07
N GLN A 97 18.93 -1.18 -5.91
CA GLN A 97 19.58 -0.97 -4.62
C GLN A 97 19.79 0.52 -4.39
N LEU A 98 19.44 0.99 -3.21
CA LEU A 98 19.62 2.38 -2.82
C LEU A 98 20.36 2.44 -1.47
N PRO A 99 21.67 2.79 -1.48
CA PRO A 99 22.52 2.72 -0.28
C PRO A 99 22.09 3.61 0.89
N ILE A 100 21.25 4.61 0.63
CA ILE A 100 20.76 5.54 1.66
C ILE A 100 19.59 4.99 2.50
N LEU A 101 19.06 3.81 2.14
CA LEU A 101 17.99 3.17 2.89
C LEU A 101 18.55 2.22 3.96
N PHE A 102 17.81 2.05 5.04
CA PHE A 102 18.20 1.16 6.14
C PHE A 102 18.08 -0.31 5.71
N ALA A 103 19.19 -1.05 5.77
CA ALA A 103 19.26 -2.45 5.34
C ALA A 103 18.34 -3.41 6.12
N GLU A 104 17.91 -3.01 7.32
CA GLU A 104 17.07 -3.84 8.21
C GLU A 104 15.57 -3.74 7.89
N ARG A 105 15.18 -2.88 6.94
CA ARG A 105 13.78 -2.63 6.58
C ARG A 105 13.49 -3.14 5.19
N LYS A 106 12.23 -3.49 4.95
CA LYS A 106 11.74 -3.98 3.67
C LYS A 106 11.23 -2.83 2.81
N TYR A 107 11.74 -2.75 1.57
CA TYR A 107 11.33 -1.71 0.62
C TYR A 107 10.85 -2.32 -0.69
N ARG A 108 10.00 -1.59 -1.37
CA ARG A 108 9.59 -1.89 -2.75
C ARG A 108 9.41 -0.60 -3.53
N MET A 109 9.69 -0.64 -4.82
CA MET A 109 9.57 0.50 -5.71
C MET A 109 8.40 0.26 -6.66
N PHE A 110 7.53 1.24 -6.76
CA PHE A 110 6.31 1.18 -7.59
C PHE A 110 6.32 2.32 -8.59
N GLN A 111 6.15 2.01 -9.87
CA GLN A 111 5.91 3.06 -10.86
C GLN A 111 4.47 3.52 -10.75
N ILE A 112 4.24 4.80 -10.48
CA ILE A 112 2.91 5.40 -10.41
C ILE A 112 2.43 5.87 -11.79
N SER A 113 1.12 6.14 -11.92
CA SER A 113 0.52 6.69 -13.13
C SER A 113 -0.61 7.64 -12.80
N GLY A 114 -0.77 8.66 -13.64
CA GLY A 114 -1.79 9.69 -13.50
C GLY A 114 -1.31 10.89 -12.68
N ASP A 115 -2.20 11.85 -12.52
CA ASP A 115 -1.94 13.17 -11.96
C ASP A 115 -2.51 13.36 -10.55
N SER A 116 -3.06 12.32 -9.96
CA SER A 116 -3.73 12.39 -8.65
C SER A 116 -2.80 12.79 -7.50
N MET A 117 -1.49 12.61 -7.69
CA MET A 117 -0.47 12.92 -6.69
C MET A 117 0.45 14.08 -7.11
N LEU A 118 0.02 14.93 -8.03
CA LEU A 118 0.75 16.17 -8.33
C LEU A 118 1.02 16.96 -7.03
N PRO A 119 2.24 17.51 -6.84
CA PRO A 119 3.28 17.76 -7.85
C PRO A 119 4.25 16.60 -8.15
N ILE A 120 4.01 15.39 -7.62
CA ILE A 120 4.80 14.21 -8.02
C ILE A 120 4.42 13.85 -9.46
N PRO A 121 5.39 13.88 -10.41
CA PRO A 121 5.09 13.69 -11.82
C PRO A 121 4.54 12.30 -12.15
N ASP A 122 3.76 12.20 -13.24
CA ASP A 122 3.35 10.92 -13.82
C ASP A 122 4.55 10.03 -14.13
N LYS A 123 4.37 8.70 -14.08
CA LYS A 123 5.42 7.70 -14.31
C LYS A 123 6.62 7.75 -13.36
N SER A 124 6.58 8.57 -12.31
CA SER A 124 7.56 8.54 -11.23
C SER A 124 7.58 7.16 -10.56
N TYR A 125 8.75 6.82 -10.01
CA TYR A 125 8.93 5.62 -9.19
C TYR A 125 8.87 6.01 -7.72
N VAL A 126 7.96 5.43 -6.97
CA VAL A 126 7.79 5.65 -5.53
C VAL A 126 8.38 4.49 -4.76
N ILE A 127 9.26 4.79 -3.81
CA ILE A 127 9.84 3.81 -2.89
C ILE A 127 9.03 3.84 -1.60
N GLY A 128 8.49 2.67 -1.23
CA GLY A 128 7.75 2.48 0.01
C GLY A 128 8.46 1.50 0.93
N GLU A 129 8.41 1.80 2.24
CA GLU A 129 8.78 0.90 3.33
C GLU A 129 7.56 0.07 3.73
N TYR A 130 7.72 -1.24 3.87
CA TYR A 130 6.63 -2.14 4.23
C TYR A 130 6.06 -1.84 5.63
N VAL A 131 4.75 -1.77 5.73
CA VAL A 131 4.03 -1.56 6.98
C VAL A 131 3.43 -2.88 7.45
N GLU A 132 4.06 -3.50 8.43
CA GLU A 132 3.62 -4.78 9.00
C GLU A 132 2.31 -4.63 9.76
N ASN A 133 2.23 -3.65 10.63
CA ASN A 133 1.04 -3.38 11.45
C ASN A 133 0.31 -2.13 10.94
N TRP A 134 -0.87 -2.30 10.38
CA TRP A 134 -1.65 -1.19 9.81
C TRP A 134 -2.22 -0.22 10.86
N ASN A 135 -2.21 -0.59 12.14
CA ASN A 135 -2.52 0.37 13.20
C ASN A 135 -1.44 1.47 13.31
N ASP A 136 -0.24 1.21 12.78
CA ASP A 136 0.88 2.16 12.80
C ASP A 136 0.85 3.13 11.60
N ILE A 137 -0.14 3.02 10.72
CA ILE A 137 -0.39 4.00 9.65
C ILE A 137 -0.66 5.36 10.31
N LYS A 138 0.18 6.33 9.97
CA LYS A 138 0.09 7.70 10.50
C LYS A 138 -0.69 8.57 9.52
N ASP A 139 -1.63 9.33 10.07
CA ASP A 139 -2.46 10.27 9.31
C ASP A 139 -1.62 11.30 8.58
N GLY A 140 -2.07 11.66 7.38
CA GLY A 140 -1.46 12.70 6.56
C GLY A 140 -0.15 12.30 5.87
N ASN A 141 0.29 11.03 5.99
CA ASN A 141 1.46 10.54 5.27
C ASN A 141 1.08 9.85 3.96
N GLY A 142 2.02 9.82 3.01
CA GLY A 142 1.88 9.10 1.75
C GLY A 142 2.07 7.59 1.93
N TYR A 143 1.24 6.82 1.25
CA TYR A 143 1.32 5.36 1.21
C TYR A 143 1.02 4.83 -0.18
N VAL A 144 1.81 3.85 -0.61
CA VAL A 144 1.41 2.96 -1.70
C VAL A 144 0.62 1.81 -1.09
N ILE A 145 -0.58 1.60 -1.57
CA ILE A 145 -1.51 0.61 -1.04
C ILE A 145 -1.89 -0.33 -2.17
N LEU A 146 -1.72 -1.62 -1.94
CA LEU A 146 -2.25 -2.66 -2.81
C LEU A 146 -3.65 -3.02 -2.35
N THR A 147 -4.63 -2.83 -3.20
CA THR A 147 -6.04 -3.15 -2.94
C THR A 147 -6.49 -4.30 -3.82
N GLN A 148 -7.57 -4.97 -3.39
CA GLN A 148 -8.16 -6.06 -4.15
C GLN A 148 -8.79 -5.57 -5.45
N ASP A 149 -9.46 -4.44 -5.45
CA ASP A 149 -10.25 -3.97 -6.57
C ASP A 149 -9.48 -2.98 -7.46
N GLU A 150 -8.90 -1.93 -6.87
CA GLU A 150 -8.21 -0.88 -7.63
C GLU A 150 -6.75 -1.24 -7.99
N GLY A 151 -6.18 -2.29 -7.35
CA GLY A 151 -4.78 -2.64 -7.51
C GLY A 151 -3.85 -1.72 -6.72
N ILE A 152 -2.79 -1.19 -7.35
CA ILE A 152 -1.81 -0.34 -6.69
C ILE A 152 -2.24 1.12 -6.79
N VAL A 153 -2.47 1.75 -5.64
CA VAL A 153 -2.77 3.18 -5.52
C VAL A 153 -1.72 3.87 -4.65
N PHE A 154 -1.38 5.12 -4.98
CA PHE A 154 -0.54 5.98 -4.16
C PHE A 154 -1.37 7.16 -3.67
N LYS A 155 -1.53 7.30 -2.34
CA LYS A 155 -2.42 8.29 -1.70
C LYS A 155 -1.87 8.74 -0.35
N ILE A 156 -2.39 9.84 0.14
CA ILE A 156 -2.28 10.25 1.54
C ILE A 156 -3.33 9.47 2.32
N ALA A 157 -2.92 8.72 3.34
CA ALA A 157 -3.84 7.92 4.13
C ALA A 157 -4.14 8.53 5.50
N TYR A 158 -5.37 8.29 5.95
CA TYR A 158 -5.84 8.59 7.30
C TYR A 158 -6.39 7.30 7.91
N ASN A 159 -5.90 6.95 9.10
CA ASN A 159 -6.17 5.69 9.74
C ASN A 159 -7.50 5.73 10.50
N GLN A 160 -8.51 5.10 9.95
CA GLN A 160 -9.82 4.93 10.60
C GLN A 160 -10.09 3.47 11.02
N ILE A 161 -9.05 2.63 11.08
CA ILE A 161 -9.20 1.18 11.32
C ILE A 161 -9.94 0.89 12.62
N LYS A 162 -9.58 1.59 13.71
CA LYS A 162 -10.21 1.38 15.02
C LYS A 162 -11.67 1.84 15.06
N LYS A 163 -12.02 2.85 14.28
CA LYS A 163 -13.34 3.48 14.30
C LYS A 163 -14.28 2.85 13.28
N ASN A 164 -13.85 2.78 12.02
CA ASN A 164 -14.69 2.42 10.88
C ASN A 164 -14.23 1.14 10.16
N ARG A 165 -13.11 0.53 10.58
CA ARG A 165 -12.43 -0.57 9.85
C ARG A 165 -12.08 -0.18 8.41
N SER A 166 -11.73 1.08 8.18
CA SER A 166 -11.41 1.65 6.87
C SER A 166 -10.13 2.47 6.91
N LEU A 167 -9.60 2.78 5.73
CA LEU A 167 -8.63 3.82 5.49
C LEU A 167 -9.30 4.90 4.64
N LEU A 168 -9.24 6.16 5.06
CA LEU A 168 -9.61 7.30 4.22
C LEU A 168 -8.39 7.68 3.37
N LEU A 169 -8.55 7.68 2.06
CA LEU A 169 -7.52 7.99 1.08
C LEU A 169 -7.78 9.34 0.42
N LYS A 170 -6.75 10.17 0.39
CA LYS A 170 -6.80 11.50 -0.22
C LYS A 170 -5.68 11.66 -1.25
N SER A 171 -6.00 12.25 -2.38
CA SER A 171 -5.02 12.68 -3.37
C SER A 171 -4.32 13.97 -2.93
N LEU A 172 -3.08 14.20 -3.40
CA LEU A 172 -2.45 15.53 -3.28
C LEU A 172 -3.12 16.53 -4.22
N ASN A 173 -3.51 16.09 -5.42
CA ASN A 173 -4.26 16.91 -6.37
C ASN A 173 -5.70 17.09 -5.86
N PRO A 174 -6.15 18.32 -5.57
CA PRO A 174 -7.48 18.59 -5.02
C PRO A 174 -8.63 18.35 -6.00
N ALA A 175 -8.35 18.11 -7.28
CA ALA A 175 -9.36 17.71 -8.26
C ALA A 175 -9.96 16.31 -8.00
N TYR A 176 -9.32 15.53 -7.13
CA TYR A 176 -9.74 14.17 -6.77
C TYR A 176 -10.35 14.17 -5.37
N GLU A 177 -11.62 13.77 -5.28
CA GLU A 177 -12.31 13.65 -4.00
C GLU A 177 -11.71 12.52 -3.13
N PRO A 178 -11.64 12.72 -1.80
CA PRO A 178 -11.26 11.66 -0.88
C PRO A 178 -12.28 10.52 -0.89
N TYR A 179 -11.80 9.29 -0.67
CA TYR A 179 -12.66 8.10 -0.58
C TYR A 179 -12.16 7.13 0.49
N GLU A 180 -13.05 6.29 0.97
CA GLU A 180 -12.74 5.27 1.97
C GLU A 180 -12.62 3.89 1.34
N ILE A 181 -11.64 3.12 1.80
CA ILE A 181 -11.52 1.71 1.47
C ILE A 181 -11.64 0.86 2.73
N PRO A 182 -12.41 -0.24 2.71
CA PRO A 182 -12.44 -1.20 3.80
C PRO A 182 -11.08 -1.86 3.98
N VAL A 183 -10.69 -2.10 5.22
CA VAL A 183 -9.42 -2.81 5.53
C VAL A 183 -9.38 -4.21 4.91
N THR A 184 -10.53 -4.83 4.71
CA THR A 184 -10.68 -6.15 4.08
C THR A 184 -10.20 -6.18 2.62
N GLU A 185 -10.25 -5.05 1.91
CA GLU A 185 -9.77 -4.93 0.53
C GLU A 185 -8.26 -4.67 0.44
N VAL A 186 -7.64 -4.24 1.54
CA VAL A 186 -6.21 -3.93 1.57
C VAL A 186 -5.39 -5.21 1.65
N ARG A 187 -4.37 -5.33 0.79
CA ARG A 187 -3.43 -6.46 0.72
C ARG A 187 -2.07 -6.10 1.29
N GLU A 188 -1.49 -5.00 0.84
CA GLU A 188 -0.21 -4.48 1.28
C GLU A 188 -0.28 -2.98 1.49
N VAL A 189 0.52 -2.48 2.43
CA VAL A 189 0.70 -1.05 2.70
C VAL A 189 2.18 -0.76 2.76
N TRP A 190 2.62 0.25 2.01
CA TRP A 190 3.99 0.69 1.91
C TRP A 190 4.06 2.17 2.20
N LYS A 191 4.73 2.54 3.29
CA LYS A 191 4.91 3.94 3.67
C LYS A 191 5.88 4.62 2.71
N PHE A 192 5.48 5.75 2.16
CA PHE A 192 6.32 6.57 1.30
C PHE A 192 7.64 6.95 1.98
N CYS A 193 8.76 6.74 1.28
CA CYS A 193 10.09 7.15 1.69
C CYS A 193 10.67 8.18 0.73
N ASN A 194 10.74 7.81 -0.57
CA ASN A 194 11.35 8.62 -1.61
C ASN A 194 10.62 8.41 -2.93
N TYR A 195 10.84 9.31 -3.89
CA TYR A 195 10.46 9.07 -5.28
C TYR A 195 11.61 9.44 -6.22
N LEU A 196 11.61 8.82 -7.39
CA LEU A 196 12.51 9.11 -8.51
C LEU A 196 11.65 9.51 -9.70
N SER A 197 12.00 10.60 -10.34
CA SER A 197 11.34 11.09 -11.55
C SER A 197 12.36 11.34 -12.64
N ASN A 198 11.99 11.06 -13.89
CA ASN A 198 12.75 11.44 -15.07
C ASN A 198 12.37 12.86 -15.55
N GLU A 199 11.33 13.43 -14.98
CA GLU A 199 10.86 14.77 -15.28
C GLU A 199 11.34 15.73 -14.19
N LEU A 200 11.85 16.87 -14.61
CA LEU A 200 12.06 17.99 -13.68
C LEU A 200 10.69 18.49 -13.24
N PRO A 201 10.55 18.95 -11.99
CA PRO A 201 9.35 19.65 -11.59
C PRO A 201 9.11 20.78 -12.59
N ASP A 202 7.87 20.88 -13.09
CA ASP A 202 7.48 22.05 -13.85
C ASP A 202 7.89 23.30 -13.07
N GLU A 203 8.44 24.28 -13.75
CA GLU A 203 8.56 25.65 -13.22
C GLU A 203 7.12 26.20 -13.05
N GLY A 204 6.30 25.48 -12.29
CA GLY A 204 4.94 25.92 -11.98
C GLY A 204 5.02 27.34 -11.50
N LEU A 205 4.22 28.23 -12.05
CA LEU A 205 4.12 29.65 -11.72
C LEU A 205 4.58 29.86 -10.28
N ALA A 206 5.76 30.43 -10.10
CA ALA A 206 6.33 30.59 -8.79
C ALA A 206 5.23 31.15 -7.90
N LYS A 207 5.10 30.67 -6.67
CA LYS A 207 4.02 31.09 -5.76
C LYS A 207 3.81 32.60 -5.78
N ASN A 208 4.88 33.34 -6.04
CA ASN A 208 4.90 34.80 -6.19
C ASN A 208 4.16 35.27 -7.46
N GLU A 209 4.36 34.63 -8.61
CA GLU A 209 3.63 34.98 -9.85
C GLU A 209 2.12 34.72 -9.71
N LEU A 210 1.76 33.62 -9.02
CA LEU A 210 0.36 33.32 -8.73
C LEU A 210 -0.24 34.41 -7.82
N LEU A 211 0.46 34.78 -6.76
CA LEU A 211 0.06 35.87 -5.86
C LEU A 211 -0.05 37.24 -6.57
N GLU A 212 0.88 37.54 -7.47
CA GLU A 212 0.81 38.75 -8.29
C GLU A 212 -0.40 38.75 -9.22
N LYS A 213 -0.67 37.64 -9.91
CA LYS A 213 -1.86 37.48 -10.76
C LYS A 213 -3.17 37.59 -9.96
N PHE A 214 -3.23 37.00 -8.76
CA PHE A 214 -4.39 37.15 -7.87
C PHE A 214 -4.56 38.60 -7.41
N SER A 215 -3.50 39.29 -7.02
CA SER A 215 -3.57 40.70 -6.60
C SER A 215 -4.01 41.62 -7.75
N LEU A 216 -3.58 41.32 -8.98
CA LEU A 216 -4.00 42.02 -10.18
C LEU A 216 -5.50 41.80 -10.47
N LEU A 217 -5.95 40.58 -10.39
CA LEU A 217 -7.37 40.25 -10.56
C LEU A 217 -8.25 40.92 -9.50
N GLU A 218 -7.83 40.95 -8.24
CA GLU A 218 -8.55 41.68 -7.18
C GLU A 218 -8.65 43.16 -7.44
N LYS A 219 -7.57 43.78 -7.95
CA LYS A 219 -7.59 45.22 -8.34
C LYS A 219 -8.55 45.47 -9.49
N GLN A 220 -8.54 44.60 -10.51
CA GLN A 220 -9.47 44.69 -11.66
C GLN A 220 -10.92 44.51 -11.21
N MET A 221 -11.22 43.57 -10.34
CA MET A 221 -12.57 43.37 -9.80
C MET A 221 -13.05 44.57 -8.99
N LYS A 222 -12.15 45.21 -8.18
CA LYS A 222 -12.50 46.41 -7.42
C LYS A 222 -12.79 47.59 -8.36
N SER A 223 -11.98 47.80 -9.41
CA SER A 223 -12.22 48.88 -10.37
C SER A 223 -13.51 48.70 -11.16
N LEU A 224 -13.87 47.50 -11.54
CA LEU A 224 -15.14 47.19 -12.19
C LEU A 224 -16.33 47.47 -11.26
N ARG A 225 -16.22 47.13 -9.99
CA ARG A 225 -17.26 47.39 -9.00
C ARG A 225 -17.52 48.85 -8.78
N THR A 226 -16.43 49.68 -8.73
CA THR A 226 -16.51 51.15 -8.58
C THR A 226 -17.04 51.87 -9.84
N SER A 227 -16.97 51.22 -11.01
CA SER A 227 -17.51 51.79 -12.26
C SER A 227 -18.98 51.40 -12.51
N LEU A 228 -19.58 50.53 -11.69
CA LEU A 228 -20.97 50.11 -11.74
C LEU A 228 -21.85 50.78 -10.68
N GLU A 229 -21.25 51.51 -9.73
CA GLU A 229 -21.90 52.42 -8.77
C GLU A 229 -21.90 53.86 -9.31
#